data_d2ecc54fa2ea2163f09596325d7978cf
#
_entry.id   d2ecc54fa2ea2163f09596325d7978cf
#
_cell.length_a   1.000
_cell.length_b   1.000
_cell.length_c   1.000
_cell.angle_alpha   90.00
_cell.angle_beta   90.00
_cell.angle_gamma   90.00
#
_symmetry.space_group_name_H-M   'P 1'
#
loop_
_entity.id
_entity.type
_entity.pdbx_description
1 polymer ?
#
loop_
_entity_poly.entity_id
_entity_poly.type
_entity_poly.pdbx_seq_one_letter_code
_entity_poly.pdbx_strand_id
1 'polypeptide(L)'
;MIIADLSQIAGRTYPARRRTQNLVGGMSPIQAANFAMGNVTLEPNGGQVPWHNQDQEEIYFIVEGEGEMCLGEERRTIKAGQAAYIPSGVFHQLTNTGATPMRMIYVYGPAGDVAHWKQELAGTLPVAGVDVPALPEGAQPQCHASFAKDAKE
;
A
#
# COMPACT_ATOMS: atom_id res chain seq x y z
N MET A 1 -22.44 -6.38 18.86
CA MET A 1 -21.53 -6.89 17.82
C MET A 1 -21.31 -5.75 16.80
N ILE A 2 -20.05 -5.50 16.40
CA ILE A 2 -19.72 -4.49 15.38
C ILE A 2 -19.20 -5.27 14.16
N ILE A 3 -19.76 -4.96 12.98
CA ILE A 3 -19.39 -5.58 11.72
C ILE A 3 -19.05 -4.47 10.73
N ALA A 4 -17.91 -4.55 10.09
CA ALA A 4 -17.54 -3.71 8.96
C ALA A 4 -17.72 -4.53 7.67
N ASP A 5 -18.35 -3.93 6.67
CA ASP A 5 -18.69 -4.56 5.40
C ASP A 5 -18.02 -3.79 4.27
N LEU A 6 -17.11 -4.45 3.53
CA LEU A 6 -16.41 -3.84 2.40
C LEU A 6 -17.36 -3.26 1.35
N SER A 7 -18.52 -3.87 1.14
CA SER A 7 -19.51 -3.38 0.17
C SER A 7 -20.08 -2.02 0.56
N GLN A 8 -19.99 -1.64 1.83
CA GLN A 8 -20.49 -0.39 2.39
C GLN A 8 -19.40 0.66 2.64
N ILE A 9 -18.14 0.29 2.41
CA ILE A 9 -16.99 1.17 2.64
C ILE A 9 -16.49 1.67 1.30
N ALA A 10 -16.75 2.95 1.00
CA ALA A 10 -16.28 3.56 -0.25
C ALA A 10 -14.75 3.56 -0.36
N GLY A 11 -14.08 3.82 0.74
CA GLY A 11 -12.62 3.94 0.77
C GLY A 11 -12.13 5.22 0.11
N ARG A 12 -10.84 5.28 -0.12
CA ARG A 12 -10.16 6.41 -0.76
C ARG A 12 -9.27 5.94 -1.89
N THR A 13 -9.32 6.67 -3.00
CA THR A 13 -8.43 6.48 -4.15
C THR A 13 -7.23 7.41 -4.01
N TYR A 14 -6.05 6.86 -4.21
CA TYR A 14 -4.76 7.54 -4.15
C TYR A 14 -4.16 7.75 -5.55
N PRO A 15 -3.26 8.73 -5.72
CA PRO A 15 -2.64 9.03 -7.02
C PRO A 15 -1.91 7.85 -7.66
N ALA A 16 -1.37 6.94 -6.85
CA ALA A 16 -0.71 5.73 -7.32
C ALA A 16 -1.66 4.65 -7.88
N ARG A 17 -2.88 5.02 -8.25
CA ARG A 17 -3.93 4.11 -8.77
C ARG A 17 -4.23 2.98 -7.79
N ARG A 18 -4.44 3.36 -6.56
CA ARG A 18 -4.75 2.49 -5.44
C ARG A 18 -6.03 2.97 -4.75
N ARG A 19 -6.89 2.03 -4.41
CA ARG A 19 -8.05 2.25 -3.53
C ARG A 19 -7.83 1.54 -2.21
N THR A 20 -7.95 2.25 -1.10
CA THR A 20 -7.83 1.70 0.24
C THR A 20 -9.17 1.79 0.97
N GLN A 21 -9.61 0.67 1.54
CA GLN A 21 -10.86 0.54 2.30
C GLN A 21 -10.51 0.04 3.70
N ASN A 22 -10.65 0.88 4.71
CA ASN A 22 -10.32 0.50 6.09
C ASN A 22 -11.44 -0.34 6.70
N LEU A 23 -11.12 -1.55 7.15
CA LEU A 23 -12.02 -2.44 7.90
C LEU A 23 -11.91 -2.24 9.40
N VAL A 24 -10.71 -1.93 9.88
CA VAL A 24 -10.42 -1.58 11.27
C VAL A 24 -9.58 -0.31 11.28
N GLY A 25 -10.03 0.71 11.95
CA GLY A 25 -9.41 2.03 11.94
C GLY A 25 -9.98 2.98 10.88
N GLY A 26 -9.39 4.15 10.72
CA GLY A 26 -9.88 5.19 9.83
C GLY A 26 -11.35 5.52 10.07
N MET A 27 -12.16 5.52 9.01
CA MET A 27 -13.60 5.79 9.08
C MET A 27 -14.46 4.52 9.28
N SER A 28 -13.85 3.38 9.55
CA SER A 28 -14.57 2.13 9.83
C SER A 28 -15.36 2.23 11.14
N PRO A 29 -16.51 1.51 11.25
CA PRO A 29 -17.20 1.36 12.53
C PRO A 29 -16.37 0.59 13.58
N ILE A 30 -15.36 -0.19 13.16
CA ILE A 30 -14.47 -0.91 14.07
C ILE A 30 -13.23 -0.07 14.35
N GLN A 31 -13.01 0.23 15.63
CA GLN A 31 -11.82 0.92 16.11
C GLN A 31 -11.10 0.03 17.11
N ALA A 32 -9.85 -0.34 16.82
CA ALA A 32 -9.01 -1.15 17.69
C ALA A 32 -7.78 -0.35 18.12
N ALA A 33 -7.27 -0.64 19.32
CA ALA A 33 -6.10 0.05 19.87
C ALA A 33 -4.78 -0.52 19.36
N ASN A 34 -4.72 -1.82 19.09
CA ASN A 34 -3.47 -2.54 18.85
C ASN A 34 -3.20 -2.84 17.38
N PHE A 35 -4.17 -2.66 16.50
CA PHE A 35 -3.99 -2.90 15.06
C PHE A 35 -4.97 -2.11 14.21
N ALA A 36 -4.64 -1.96 12.96
CA ALA A 36 -5.52 -1.53 11.89
C ALA A 36 -5.51 -2.57 10.77
N MET A 37 -6.57 -2.64 9.99
CA MET A 37 -6.74 -3.61 8.92
C MET A 37 -7.56 -3.00 7.80
N GLY A 38 -7.22 -3.31 6.56
CA GLY A 38 -8.00 -2.89 5.42
C GLY A 38 -7.75 -3.70 4.17
N ASN A 39 -8.57 -3.42 3.18
CA ASN A 39 -8.48 -3.96 1.84
C ASN A 39 -7.91 -2.91 0.90
N VAL A 40 -6.95 -3.31 0.08
CA VAL A 40 -6.32 -2.47 -0.94
C VAL A 40 -6.52 -3.12 -2.30
N THR A 41 -6.97 -2.32 -3.25
CA THR A 41 -7.04 -2.71 -4.66
C THR A 41 -6.04 -1.88 -5.45
N LEU A 42 -5.12 -2.54 -6.13
CA LEU A 42 -4.15 -1.93 -7.03
C LEU A 42 -4.61 -2.15 -8.47
N GLU A 43 -4.69 -1.07 -9.25
CA GLU A 43 -5.05 -1.16 -10.66
C GLU A 43 -3.98 -1.90 -11.46
N PRO A 44 -4.35 -2.53 -12.59
CA PRO A 44 -3.40 -3.22 -13.47
C PRO A 44 -2.27 -2.30 -13.96
N ASN A 45 -1.15 -2.93 -14.30
CA ASN A 45 -0.04 -2.28 -14.99
C ASN A 45 0.52 -1.06 -14.23
N GLY A 46 0.80 -1.24 -12.94
CA GLY A 46 1.55 -0.26 -12.16
C GLY A 46 0.82 0.39 -10.99
N GLY A 47 -0.42 0.01 -10.68
CA GLY A 47 -1.07 0.43 -9.43
C GLY A 47 -0.19 0.05 -8.25
N GLN A 48 -0.05 0.93 -7.23
CA GLN A 48 1.06 0.83 -6.30
C GLN A 48 0.70 1.26 -4.87
N VAL A 49 1.24 0.57 -3.90
CA VAL A 49 1.61 1.13 -2.60
C VAL A 49 3.04 1.62 -2.76
N PRO A 50 3.29 2.93 -2.88
CA PRO A 50 4.59 3.43 -3.25
C PRO A 50 5.62 3.31 -2.12
N TRP A 51 6.89 3.45 -2.47
CA TRP A 51 8.03 3.33 -1.56
C TRP A 51 7.89 4.24 -0.34
N HIS A 52 7.82 3.64 0.83
CA HIS A 52 7.69 4.34 2.11
C HIS A 52 8.13 3.43 3.26
N ASN A 53 8.23 4.00 4.44
CA ASN A 53 8.37 3.27 5.70
C ASN A 53 7.38 3.78 6.74
N GLN A 54 7.26 3.07 7.83
CA GLN A 54 6.42 3.41 8.98
C GLN A 54 6.95 2.73 10.24
N ASP A 55 6.55 3.22 11.40
CA ASP A 55 6.97 2.66 12.70
C ASP A 55 6.23 1.36 13.04
N GLN A 56 5.03 1.18 12.52
CA GLN A 56 4.24 -0.03 12.76
C GLN A 56 4.83 -1.23 12.03
N GLU A 57 4.75 -2.40 12.66
CA GLU A 57 4.88 -3.67 11.94
C GLU A 57 3.67 -3.88 11.04
N GLU A 58 3.86 -4.54 9.91
CA GLU A 58 2.79 -4.73 8.94
C GLU A 58 2.86 -6.10 8.24
N ILE A 59 1.71 -6.60 7.84
CA ILE A 59 1.56 -7.74 6.96
C ILE A 59 0.80 -7.29 5.71
N TYR A 60 1.27 -7.69 4.54
CA TYR A 60 0.50 -7.71 3.31
C TYR A 60 0.14 -9.15 2.97
N PHE A 61 -1.14 -9.46 2.92
CA PHE A 61 -1.63 -10.74 2.46
C PHE A 61 -2.32 -10.57 1.10
N ILE A 62 -1.79 -11.22 0.06
CA ILE A 62 -2.33 -11.12 -1.29
C ILE A 62 -3.53 -12.04 -1.42
N VAL A 63 -4.69 -11.46 -1.71
CA VAL A 63 -5.95 -12.20 -1.90
C VAL A 63 -6.15 -12.60 -3.36
N GLU A 64 -5.75 -11.69 -4.28
CA GLU A 64 -5.97 -11.86 -5.71
C GLU A 64 -4.87 -11.16 -6.51
N GLY A 65 -4.44 -11.81 -7.60
CA GLY A 65 -3.42 -11.26 -8.48
C GLY A 65 -2.00 -11.58 -8.07
N GLU A 66 -1.05 -10.93 -8.74
CA GLU A 66 0.37 -11.02 -8.47
C GLU A 66 1.06 -9.69 -8.76
N GLY A 67 2.19 -9.47 -8.12
CA GLY A 67 2.94 -8.23 -8.28
C GLY A 67 4.38 -8.35 -7.81
N GLU A 68 5.02 -7.19 -7.75
CA GLU A 68 6.37 -7.04 -7.24
C GLU A 68 6.35 -6.46 -5.83
N MET A 69 6.95 -7.18 -4.88
CA MET A 69 7.19 -6.69 -3.52
C MET A 69 8.65 -6.31 -3.36
N CYS A 70 8.90 -5.06 -2.95
CA CYS A 70 10.20 -4.57 -2.53
C CYS A 70 10.19 -4.36 -1.02
N LEU A 71 11.20 -4.86 -0.34
CA LEU A 71 11.39 -4.73 1.11
C LEU A 71 12.87 -4.55 1.40
N GLY A 72 13.24 -3.36 1.86
CA GLY A 72 14.65 -3.00 2.02
C GLY A 72 15.41 -3.16 0.71
N GLU A 73 16.41 -4.03 0.68
CA GLU A 73 17.21 -4.31 -0.52
C GLU A 73 16.70 -5.50 -1.35
N GLU A 74 15.64 -6.17 -0.88
CA GLU A 74 15.08 -7.34 -1.54
C GLU A 74 13.94 -6.96 -2.49
N ARG A 75 13.83 -7.72 -3.57
CA ARG A 75 12.77 -7.63 -4.56
C ARG A 75 12.32 -9.04 -4.96
N ARG A 76 11.03 -9.30 -4.84
CA ARG A 76 10.45 -10.61 -5.18
C ARG A 76 9.08 -10.45 -5.81
N THR A 77 8.70 -11.40 -6.65
CA THR A 77 7.29 -11.60 -7.04
C THR A 77 6.51 -12.13 -5.84
N ILE A 78 5.33 -11.56 -5.63
CA ILE A 78 4.37 -12.02 -4.62
C ILE A 78 3.01 -12.25 -5.30
N LYS A 79 2.29 -13.28 -4.87
CA LYS A 79 1.02 -13.70 -5.50
C LYS A 79 -0.03 -14.11 -4.48
N ALA A 80 -1.25 -14.32 -4.95
CA ALA A 80 -2.39 -14.76 -4.15
C ALA A 80 -2.03 -15.95 -3.23
N GLY A 81 -2.46 -15.85 -1.97
CA GLY A 81 -2.18 -16.83 -0.92
C GLY A 81 -0.86 -16.62 -0.17
N GLN A 82 -0.06 -15.61 -0.56
CA GLN A 82 1.20 -15.29 0.11
C GLN A 82 1.08 -14.05 0.99
N ALA A 83 1.83 -14.04 2.09
CA ALA A 83 1.98 -12.89 2.97
C ALA A 83 3.42 -12.40 3.00
N ALA A 84 3.61 -11.09 3.01
CA ALA A 84 4.88 -10.45 3.26
C ALA A 84 4.87 -9.80 4.64
N TYR A 85 5.87 -10.10 5.46
CA TYR A 85 6.10 -9.43 6.74
C TYR A 85 6.99 -8.21 6.54
N ILE A 86 6.54 -7.09 7.07
CA ILE A 86 7.23 -5.79 6.97
C ILE A 86 7.62 -5.36 8.38
N PRO A 87 8.90 -5.46 8.76
CA PRO A 87 9.37 -4.97 10.05
C PRO A 87 9.21 -3.46 10.20
N SER A 88 9.09 -3.00 11.46
CA SER A 88 9.08 -1.58 11.78
C SER A 88 10.26 -0.85 11.12
N GLY A 89 9.97 0.29 10.47
CA GLY A 89 10.96 1.17 9.88
C GLY A 89 11.53 0.76 8.53
N VAL A 90 11.25 -0.44 8.03
CA VAL A 90 11.81 -0.92 6.76
C VAL A 90 11.03 -0.37 5.58
N PHE A 91 11.74 0.25 4.64
CA PHE A 91 11.14 0.73 3.39
C PHE A 91 10.58 -0.40 2.55
N HIS A 92 9.40 -0.19 1.99
CA HIS A 92 8.71 -1.19 1.18
C HIS A 92 7.82 -0.56 0.12
N GLN A 93 7.55 -1.34 -0.93
CA GLN A 93 6.70 -0.97 -2.06
C GLN A 93 6.03 -2.23 -2.61
N LEU A 94 4.76 -2.13 -2.95
CA LEU A 94 4.04 -3.18 -3.67
C LEU A 94 3.51 -2.61 -4.99
N THR A 95 3.83 -3.27 -6.10
CA THR A 95 3.38 -2.86 -7.43
C THR A 95 2.60 -3.99 -8.09
N ASN A 96 1.42 -3.70 -8.61
CA ASN A 96 0.70 -4.62 -9.48
C ASN A 96 1.35 -4.61 -10.86
N THR A 97 2.05 -5.68 -11.19
CA THR A 97 2.71 -5.86 -12.49
C THR A 97 1.89 -6.66 -13.48
N GLY A 98 0.71 -7.12 -13.06
CA GLY A 98 -0.21 -7.90 -13.88
C GLY A 98 -1.17 -7.05 -14.70
N ALA A 99 -1.95 -7.73 -15.54
CA ALA A 99 -2.95 -7.13 -16.41
C ALA A 99 -4.37 -7.12 -15.82
N THR A 100 -4.52 -7.60 -14.59
CA THR A 100 -5.78 -7.63 -13.83
C THR A 100 -5.63 -6.93 -12.49
N PRO A 101 -6.70 -6.45 -11.85
CA PRO A 101 -6.61 -5.87 -10.52
C PRO A 101 -5.95 -6.81 -9.52
N MET A 102 -5.14 -6.27 -8.63
CA MET A 102 -4.53 -6.98 -7.51
C MET A 102 -5.21 -6.54 -6.22
N ARG A 103 -5.55 -7.50 -5.37
CA ARG A 103 -6.18 -7.22 -4.09
C ARG A 103 -5.34 -7.75 -2.94
N MET A 104 -5.15 -6.92 -1.92
CA MET A 104 -4.31 -7.21 -0.77
C MET A 104 -5.04 -6.78 0.51
N ILE A 105 -4.88 -7.55 1.57
CA ILE A 105 -5.25 -7.17 2.93
C ILE A 105 -3.99 -6.72 3.64
N TYR A 106 -4.04 -5.53 4.26
CA TYR A 106 -3.00 -5.11 5.19
C TYR A 106 -3.49 -5.22 6.64
N VAL A 107 -2.58 -5.56 7.50
CA VAL A 107 -2.74 -5.45 8.95
C VAL A 107 -1.48 -4.80 9.50
N TYR A 108 -1.61 -3.74 10.26
CA TYR A 108 -0.46 -3.15 10.95
C TYR A 108 -0.81 -2.84 12.42
N GLY A 109 0.20 -2.80 13.25
CA GLY A 109 0.10 -2.47 14.67
C GLY A 109 1.33 -1.73 15.19
N PRO A 110 1.13 -0.84 16.20
CA PRO A 110 -0.16 -0.45 16.78
C PRO A 110 -1.05 0.31 15.80
N ALA A 111 -2.31 0.52 16.16
CA ALA A 111 -3.26 1.30 15.37
C ALA A 111 -2.80 2.77 15.24
N GLY A 112 -3.41 3.48 14.31
CA GLY A 112 -3.14 4.89 14.02
C GLY A 112 -2.92 5.15 12.54
N ASP A 113 -2.76 6.40 12.18
CA ASP A 113 -2.50 6.80 10.80
C ASP A 113 -1.05 6.51 10.41
N VAL A 114 -0.85 6.24 9.12
CA VAL A 114 0.47 6.16 8.51
C VAL A 114 0.73 7.40 7.64
N ALA A 115 1.91 7.98 7.78
CA ALA A 115 2.22 9.29 7.20
C ALA A 115 2.15 9.31 5.66
N HIS A 116 2.48 8.21 5.00
CA HIS A 116 2.56 8.18 3.53
C HIS A 116 1.21 8.44 2.86
N TRP A 117 0.09 8.13 3.50
CA TRP A 117 -1.23 8.41 2.92
C TRP A 117 -1.44 9.91 2.68
N LYS A 118 -1.09 10.74 3.66
CA LYS A 118 -1.18 12.20 3.55
C LYS A 118 -0.15 12.74 2.58
N GLN A 119 1.05 12.20 2.60
CA GLN A 119 2.14 12.59 1.71
C GLN A 119 1.81 12.31 0.25
N GLU A 120 1.21 11.16 -0.05
CA GLU A 120 0.75 10.84 -1.41
C GLU A 120 -0.29 11.85 -1.90
N LEU A 121 -1.31 12.12 -1.09
CA LEU A 121 -2.38 13.06 -1.46
C LEU A 121 -1.87 14.48 -1.64
N ALA A 122 -0.87 14.89 -0.87
CA ALA A 122 -0.25 16.20 -0.95
C ALA A 122 0.84 16.31 -2.04
N GLY A 123 1.26 15.19 -2.62
CA GLY A 123 2.38 15.16 -3.57
C GLY A 123 3.75 15.43 -2.92
N THR A 124 3.88 15.09 -1.63
CA THR A 124 5.10 15.32 -0.83
C THR A 124 5.78 14.02 -0.40
N LEU A 125 5.44 12.91 -1.02
CA LEU A 125 6.05 11.63 -0.72
C LEU A 125 7.57 11.72 -0.96
N PRO A 126 8.42 11.31 0.01
CA PRO A 126 9.87 11.29 -0.17
C PRO A 126 10.31 10.47 -1.37
N VAL A 127 11.27 10.98 -2.12
CA VAL A 127 11.70 10.39 -3.40
C VAL A 127 12.76 9.33 -3.16
N ALA A 128 12.50 8.12 -3.63
CA ALA A 128 13.45 7.00 -3.58
C ALA A 128 14.79 7.36 -4.26
N GLY A 129 15.88 7.12 -3.55
CA GLY A 129 17.23 7.40 -4.05
C GLY A 129 17.64 8.87 -4.00
N VAL A 130 16.80 9.76 -3.49
CA VAL A 130 17.07 11.21 -3.30
C VAL A 130 16.91 11.58 -1.83
N ASP A 131 15.69 11.52 -1.31
CA ASP A 131 15.38 11.87 0.08
C ASP A 131 15.49 10.69 1.04
N VAL A 132 15.31 9.48 0.52
CA VAL A 132 15.25 8.20 1.24
C VAL A 132 16.05 7.15 0.46
N PRO A 133 16.33 5.97 1.06
CA PRO A 133 17.08 4.92 0.37
C PRO A 133 16.51 4.58 -1.00
N ALA A 134 17.37 4.20 -1.93
CA ALA A 134 16.97 3.77 -3.26
C ALA A 134 16.17 2.46 -3.20
N LEU A 135 15.29 2.27 -4.17
CA LEU A 135 14.65 0.99 -4.45
C LEU A 135 15.71 -0.08 -4.81
N PRO A 136 15.41 -1.37 -4.60
CA PRO A 136 16.25 -2.45 -5.09
C PRO A 136 16.49 -2.32 -6.60
N GLU A 137 17.66 -2.79 -7.06
CA GLU A 137 18.01 -2.78 -8.48
C GLU A 137 16.96 -3.53 -9.31
N GLY A 138 16.52 -2.92 -10.41
CA GLY A 138 15.53 -3.47 -11.32
C GLY A 138 14.08 -3.38 -10.86
N ALA A 139 13.82 -2.75 -9.71
CA ALA A 139 12.47 -2.55 -9.21
C ALA A 139 11.64 -1.62 -10.11
N GLN A 140 10.32 -1.81 -10.04
CA GLN A 140 9.39 -0.85 -10.63
C GLN A 140 9.62 0.54 -10.01
N PRO A 141 9.61 1.62 -10.81
CA PRO A 141 9.84 2.95 -10.27
C PRO A 141 8.75 3.35 -9.28
N GLN A 142 9.14 4.13 -8.29
CA GLN A 142 8.20 4.72 -7.35
C GLN A 142 7.20 5.62 -8.08
N CYS A 143 5.91 5.39 -7.81
CA CYS A 143 4.86 6.26 -8.33
C CYS A 143 4.81 7.56 -7.53
N HIS A 144 4.88 8.69 -8.24
CA HIS A 144 4.71 10.03 -7.67
C HIS A 144 3.38 10.64 -8.11
N ALA A 145 2.83 11.54 -7.30
CA ALA A 145 1.58 12.22 -7.59
C ALA A 145 1.60 12.99 -8.92
N SER A 146 2.77 13.45 -9.36
CA SER A 146 2.95 14.10 -10.65
C SER A 146 2.64 13.18 -11.84
N PHE A 147 2.97 11.89 -11.73
CA PHE A 147 2.66 10.93 -12.79
C PHE A 147 1.15 10.63 -12.89
N ALA A 148 0.41 10.77 -11.81
CA ALA A 148 -1.05 10.56 -11.83
C ALA A 148 -1.80 11.70 -12.54
N LYS A 149 -1.21 12.89 -12.66
CA LYS A 149 -1.79 14.01 -13.41
C LYS A 149 -1.59 13.84 -14.91
N ASP A 150 -0.44 13.30 -15.30
CA ASP A 150 -0.08 13.11 -16.70
C ASP A 150 -0.85 11.93 -17.34
N ALA A 151 -1.35 11.01 -16.52
CA ALA A 151 -2.15 9.88 -16.98
C ALA A 151 -3.63 10.21 -17.26
N LYS A 152 -4.04 11.46 -17.06
CA LYS A 152 -5.43 11.94 -17.29
C LYS A 152 -5.57 12.87 -18.49
N GLU A 153 -4.50 13.11 -19.23
CA GLU A 153 -4.53 13.90 -20.46
C GLU A 153 -4.51 13.02 -21.72
#